data_b4e64f0f9ff8edc3f2bd4e359095e306
#
_entry.id   b4e64f0f9ff8edc3f2bd4e359095e306
#
_cell.length_a   1.000
_cell.length_b   1.000
_cell.length_c   1.000
_cell.angle_alpha   90.00
_cell.angle_beta   90.00
_cell.angle_gamma   90.00
#
_symmetry.space_group_name_H-M   'P 1'
#
loop_
_entity.id
_entity.type
_entity.pdbx_description
1 polymer ?
#
loop_
_entity_poly.entity_id
_entity_poly.type
_entity_poly.pdbx_seq_one_letter_code
_entity_poly.pdbx_strand_id
1 'polypeptide(L)'
;MPKKEIDRKIAVIFATDVVNYSKHMEIDESETVKSLRFYEKILKGLFKKYNGNLFNSGGDSFMAEFVSAVDAVECAVEFQKKIKTSNASSSTKVSLEFRIGINTGDVIKEKGNLLGEGVNIAARLEALALAGGISVSKSVFDYVKGKTKHQFNDLGIQKVKQNEFHAF
;
A
#
# COMPACT_ATOMS: atom_id res chain seq x y z
N MET A 1 -27.98 26.86 8.03
CA MET A 1 -27.46 25.56 7.57
C MET A 1 -26.32 25.14 8.48
N PRO A 2 -26.41 24.00 9.15
CA PRO A 2 -25.25 23.52 9.90
C PRO A 2 -24.09 23.27 8.92
N LYS A 3 -22.92 23.82 9.22
CA LYS A 3 -21.71 23.48 8.51
C LYS A 3 -21.47 21.98 8.70
N LYS A 4 -21.36 21.24 7.59
CA LYS A 4 -20.98 19.84 7.65
C LYS A 4 -19.59 19.77 8.27
N GLU A 5 -19.48 19.26 9.48
CA GLU A 5 -18.17 19.07 10.11
C GLU A 5 -17.35 18.09 9.28
N ILE A 6 -16.09 18.46 9.00
CA ILE A 6 -15.13 17.59 8.34
C ILE A 6 -14.65 16.61 9.40
N ASP A 7 -14.88 15.31 9.16
CA ASP A 7 -14.47 14.25 10.06
C ASP A 7 -13.00 13.88 9.80
N ARG A 8 -12.10 14.41 10.65
CA ARG A 8 -10.66 14.17 10.56
C ARG A 8 -10.20 13.17 11.59
N LYS A 9 -9.18 12.39 11.21
CA LYS A 9 -8.50 11.49 12.15
C LYS A 9 -7.07 11.21 11.68
N ILE A 10 -6.26 10.66 12.57
CA ILE A 10 -4.95 10.09 12.23
C ILE A 10 -5.16 8.62 11.88
N ALA A 11 -4.60 8.18 10.77
CA ALA A 11 -4.72 6.79 10.32
C ALA A 11 -3.42 6.30 9.70
N VAL A 12 -3.20 4.99 9.76
CA VAL A 12 -2.14 4.30 9.03
C VAL A 12 -2.72 3.85 7.69
N ILE A 13 -2.18 4.37 6.60
CA ILE A 13 -2.65 4.09 5.24
C ILE A 13 -1.64 3.21 4.52
N PHE A 14 -2.14 2.11 3.99
CA PHE A 14 -1.42 1.15 3.16
C PHE A 14 -1.91 1.32 1.72
N ALA A 15 -1.01 1.63 0.79
CA ALA A 15 -1.34 1.78 -0.62
C ALA A 15 -0.49 0.81 -1.45
N THR A 16 -1.11 0.14 -2.41
CA THR A 16 -0.39 -0.77 -3.31
C THR A 16 -0.97 -0.75 -4.70
N ASP A 17 -0.13 -1.00 -5.69
CA ASP A 17 -0.52 -1.21 -7.08
C ASP A 17 0.41 -2.21 -7.79
N VAL A 18 0.01 -2.61 -8.98
CA VAL A 18 0.81 -3.50 -9.83
C VAL A 18 1.81 -2.68 -10.65
N VAL A 19 3.04 -3.15 -10.71
CA VAL A 19 4.09 -2.56 -11.55
C VAL A 19 3.76 -2.84 -13.03
N ASN A 20 3.77 -1.78 -13.86
CA ASN A 20 3.53 -1.87 -15.31
C ASN A 20 2.20 -2.56 -15.68
N TYR A 21 1.13 -2.30 -14.93
CA TYR A 21 -0.16 -2.94 -15.14
C TYR A 21 -0.70 -2.75 -16.56
N SER A 22 -0.65 -1.53 -17.09
CA SER A 22 -1.11 -1.23 -18.46
C SER A 22 -0.38 -2.06 -19.51
N LYS A 23 0.92 -2.24 -19.34
CA LYS A 23 1.74 -3.05 -20.25
C LYS A 23 1.36 -4.54 -20.19
N HIS A 24 1.13 -5.08 -19.00
CA HIS A 24 0.64 -6.45 -18.85
C HIS A 24 -0.74 -6.63 -19.51
N MET A 25 -1.62 -5.65 -19.35
CA MET A 25 -2.96 -5.66 -19.97
C MET A 25 -2.89 -5.63 -21.49
N GLU A 26 -1.93 -4.90 -22.08
CA GLU A 26 -1.72 -4.86 -23.53
C GLU A 26 -1.24 -6.21 -24.06
N ILE A 27 -0.42 -6.93 -23.31
CA ILE A 27 0.14 -8.22 -23.74
C ILE A 27 -0.91 -9.33 -23.64
N ASP A 28 -1.59 -9.44 -22.50
CA ASP A 28 -2.63 -10.47 -22.28
C ASP A 28 -3.60 -9.97 -21.20
N GLU A 29 -4.67 -9.35 -21.62
CA GLU A 29 -5.68 -8.76 -20.73
C GLU A 29 -6.32 -9.82 -19.83
N SER A 30 -6.80 -10.92 -20.39
CA SER A 30 -7.53 -11.95 -19.67
C SER A 30 -6.67 -12.62 -18.58
N GLU A 31 -5.44 -13.01 -18.92
CA GLU A 31 -4.54 -13.67 -17.97
C GLU A 31 -4.00 -12.69 -16.91
N THR A 32 -3.80 -11.43 -17.28
CA THR A 32 -3.42 -10.39 -16.33
C THR A 32 -4.50 -10.17 -15.28
N VAL A 33 -5.77 -10.09 -15.69
CA VAL A 33 -6.91 -9.95 -14.76
C VAL A 33 -7.00 -11.17 -13.83
N LYS A 34 -6.82 -12.37 -14.36
CA LYS A 34 -6.81 -13.61 -13.52
C LYS A 34 -5.71 -13.57 -12.48
N SER A 35 -4.50 -13.16 -12.86
CA SER A 35 -3.38 -13.03 -11.93
C SER A 35 -3.67 -11.96 -10.88
N LEU A 36 -4.23 -10.82 -11.29
CA LEU A 36 -4.60 -9.76 -10.35
C LEU A 36 -5.62 -10.27 -9.31
N ARG A 37 -6.64 -11.00 -9.73
CA ARG A 37 -7.65 -11.56 -8.81
C ARG A 37 -7.04 -12.58 -7.85
N PHE A 38 -6.08 -13.35 -8.30
CA PHE A 38 -5.32 -14.28 -7.45
C PHE A 38 -4.60 -13.54 -6.32
N TYR A 39 -3.84 -12.48 -6.66
CA TYR A 39 -3.12 -11.69 -5.66
C TYR A 39 -4.04 -10.85 -4.79
N GLU A 40 -5.12 -10.32 -5.34
CA GLU A 40 -6.14 -9.60 -4.57
C GLU A 40 -6.73 -10.46 -3.46
N LYS A 41 -7.02 -11.72 -3.75
CA LYS A 41 -7.53 -12.67 -2.76
C LYS A 41 -6.53 -12.89 -1.61
N ILE A 42 -5.24 -13.02 -1.93
CA ILE A 42 -4.18 -13.12 -0.92
C ILE A 42 -4.14 -11.86 -0.07
N LEU A 43 -4.14 -10.69 -0.72
CA LEU A 43 -4.07 -9.40 -0.05
C LEU A 43 -5.25 -9.19 0.91
N LYS A 44 -6.47 -9.47 0.48
CA LYS A 44 -7.67 -9.36 1.33
C LYS A 44 -7.60 -10.28 2.54
N GLY A 45 -7.08 -11.49 2.38
CA GLY A 45 -6.84 -12.42 3.49
C GLY A 45 -5.83 -11.88 4.49
N LEU A 46 -4.78 -11.23 4.01
CA LEU A 46 -3.77 -10.60 4.86
C LEU A 46 -4.31 -9.36 5.58
N PHE A 47 -5.12 -8.55 4.92
CA PHE A 47 -5.79 -7.43 5.59
C PHE A 47 -6.61 -7.93 6.77
N LYS A 48 -7.37 -9.00 6.58
CA LYS A 48 -8.14 -9.62 7.66
C LYS A 48 -7.23 -10.13 8.79
N LYS A 49 -6.12 -10.77 8.46
CA LYS A 49 -5.15 -11.30 9.43
C LYS A 49 -4.53 -10.20 10.30
N TYR A 50 -4.22 -9.04 9.70
CA TYR A 50 -3.52 -7.93 10.36
C TYR A 50 -4.45 -6.77 10.74
N ASN A 51 -5.75 -6.97 10.73
CA ASN A 51 -6.75 -5.96 11.09
C ASN A 51 -6.72 -4.73 10.19
N GLY A 52 -6.43 -4.93 8.91
CA GLY A 52 -6.54 -3.89 7.89
C GLY A 52 -7.96 -3.83 7.34
N ASN A 53 -8.41 -2.64 6.99
CA ASN A 53 -9.71 -2.40 6.40
C ASN A 53 -9.57 -1.78 5.02
N LEU A 54 -9.91 -2.53 3.98
CA LEU A 54 -9.90 -2.03 2.61
C LEU A 54 -10.97 -0.95 2.45
N PHE A 55 -10.57 0.26 2.09
CA PHE A 55 -11.50 1.38 1.91
C PHE A 55 -11.59 1.86 0.46
N ASN A 56 -10.63 1.51 -0.38
CA ASN A 56 -10.64 1.89 -1.78
C ASN A 56 -9.97 0.80 -2.62
N SER A 57 -10.60 0.46 -3.75
CA SER A 57 -10.01 -0.39 -4.76
C SER A 57 -10.46 0.07 -6.13
N GLY A 58 -9.54 0.16 -7.07
CA GLY A 58 -9.81 0.58 -8.44
C GLY A 58 -8.77 0.03 -9.39
N GLY A 59 -9.19 -0.75 -10.39
CA GLY A 59 -8.26 -1.40 -11.30
C GLY A 59 -7.25 -2.29 -10.55
N ASP A 60 -5.98 -1.91 -10.59
CA ASP A 60 -4.88 -2.59 -9.93
C ASP A 60 -4.46 -1.98 -8.59
N SER A 61 -5.16 -0.93 -8.14
CA SER A 61 -4.85 -0.20 -6.91
C SER A 61 -5.72 -0.66 -5.74
N PHE A 62 -5.09 -0.79 -4.58
CA PHE A 62 -5.79 -1.14 -3.33
C PHE A 62 -5.27 -0.25 -2.21
N MET A 63 -6.18 0.28 -1.41
CA MET A 63 -5.84 1.08 -0.23
C MET A 63 -6.58 0.56 0.99
N ALA A 64 -5.85 0.39 2.08
CA ALA A 64 -6.41 -0.08 3.35
C ALA A 64 -5.97 0.80 4.50
N GLU A 65 -6.78 0.83 5.53
CA GLU A 65 -6.51 1.49 6.79
C GLU A 65 -6.11 0.44 7.84
N PHE A 66 -5.07 0.75 8.63
CA PHE A 66 -4.66 -0.07 9.77
C PHE A 66 -4.70 0.78 11.04
N VAL A 67 -4.99 0.15 12.16
CA VAL A 67 -4.88 0.79 13.48
C VAL A 67 -3.41 0.84 13.91
N SER A 68 -2.64 -0.20 13.60
CA SER A 68 -1.25 -0.35 14.00
C SER A 68 -0.31 -0.22 12.80
N ALA A 69 0.68 0.66 12.92
CA ALA A 69 1.75 0.78 11.91
C ALA A 69 2.58 -0.51 11.82
N VAL A 70 2.81 -1.18 12.94
CA VAL A 70 3.53 -2.47 12.97
C VAL A 70 2.75 -3.52 12.16
N ASP A 71 1.45 -3.63 12.36
CA ASP A 71 0.61 -4.56 11.61
C ASP A 71 0.61 -4.26 10.11
N ALA A 72 0.58 -2.99 9.73
CA ALA A 72 0.64 -2.59 8.33
C ALA A 72 1.96 -3.01 7.68
N VAL A 73 3.08 -2.80 8.35
CA VAL A 73 4.41 -3.19 7.85
C VAL A 73 4.53 -4.72 7.75
N GLU A 74 4.10 -5.44 8.78
CA GLU A 74 4.13 -6.91 8.76
C GLU A 74 3.24 -7.48 7.66
N CYS A 75 2.07 -6.90 7.44
CA CYS A 75 1.18 -7.25 6.34
C CYS A 75 1.88 -7.06 4.99
N ALA A 76 2.52 -5.91 4.79
CA ALA A 76 3.23 -5.60 3.54
C ALA A 76 4.37 -6.59 3.27
N VAL A 77 5.17 -6.91 4.28
CA VAL A 77 6.27 -7.86 4.15
C VAL A 77 5.75 -9.25 3.80
N GLU A 78 4.71 -9.71 4.49
CA GLU A 78 4.13 -11.03 4.21
C GLU A 78 3.52 -11.09 2.80
N PHE A 79 2.86 -10.02 2.36
CA PHE A 79 2.30 -9.95 1.00
C PHE A 79 3.41 -10.05 -0.05
N GLN A 80 4.48 -9.26 0.08
CA GLN A 80 5.60 -9.31 -0.86
C GLN A 80 6.28 -10.69 -0.89
N LYS A 81 6.42 -11.34 0.25
CA LYS A 81 6.95 -12.70 0.33
C LYS A 81 6.05 -13.71 -0.41
N LYS A 82 4.75 -13.62 -0.23
CA LYS A 82 3.78 -14.50 -0.91
C LYS A 82 3.77 -14.29 -2.42
N ILE A 83 3.88 -13.03 -2.88
CA ILE A 83 3.99 -12.70 -4.30
C ILE A 83 5.25 -13.35 -4.88
N LYS A 84 6.39 -13.16 -4.23
CA LYS A 84 7.67 -13.71 -4.67
C LYS A 84 7.62 -15.24 -4.77
N THR A 85 7.06 -15.91 -3.77
CA THR A 85 6.91 -17.36 -3.75
C THR A 85 5.98 -17.83 -4.87
N SER A 86 4.84 -17.17 -5.06
CA SER A 86 3.88 -17.52 -6.11
C SER A 86 4.45 -17.33 -7.50
N ASN A 87 5.19 -16.25 -7.73
CA ASN A 87 5.85 -15.98 -9.01
C ASN A 87 6.95 -17.02 -9.30
N ALA A 88 7.73 -17.39 -8.29
CA ALA A 88 8.78 -18.42 -8.44
C ALA A 88 8.21 -19.80 -8.78
N SER A 89 7.03 -20.13 -8.26
CA SER A 89 6.34 -21.42 -8.53
C SER A 89 5.40 -21.35 -9.73
N SER A 90 5.33 -20.22 -10.43
CA SER A 90 4.44 -20.01 -11.58
C SER A 90 2.98 -20.32 -11.26
N SER A 91 2.50 -19.89 -10.09
CA SER A 91 1.12 -20.09 -9.63
C SER A 91 0.10 -19.40 -10.54
N THR A 92 0.53 -18.38 -11.30
CA THR A 92 -0.25 -17.67 -12.30
C THR A 92 0.52 -17.64 -13.62
N LYS A 93 -0.19 -17.49 -14.76
CA LYS A 93 0.45 -17.37 -16.07
C LYS A 93 1.20 -16.05 -16.23
N VAL A 94 0.66 -14.97 -15.67
CA VAL A 94 1.31 -13.66 -15.67
C VAL A 94 1.84 -13.39 -14.28
N SER A 95 3.16 -13.27 -14.15
CA SER A 95 3.81 -12.89 -12.90
C SER A 95 3.68 -11.39 -12.71
N LEU A 96 2.97 -10.98 -11.66
CA LEU A 96 2.82 -9.57 -11.32
C LEU A 96 3.73 -9.21 -10.16
N GLU A 97 4.25 -7.99 -10.20
CA GLU A 97 4.98 -7.39 -9.09
C GLU A 97 4.19 -6.20 -8.56
N PHE A 98 4.29 -5.96 -7.25
CA PHE A 98 3.59 -4.89 -6.57
C PHE A 98 4.56 -3.94 -5.89
N ARG A 99 4.15 -2.67 -5.79
CA ARG A 99 4.80 -1.66 -4.95
C ARG A 99 3.88 -1.34 -3.80
N ILE A 100 4.44 -1.08 -2.63
CA ILE A 100 3.66 -0.76 -1.43
C ILE A 100 4.21 0.51 -0.80
N GLY A 101 3.30 1.41 -0.41
CA GLY A 101 3.60 2.60 0.38
C GLY A 101 2.77 2.62 1.64
N ILE A 102 3.38 3.00 2.78
CA ILE A 102 2.69 3.08 4.06
C ILE A 102 3.00 4.42 4.73
N ASN A 103 1.95 5.12 5.13
CA ASN A 103 2.05 6.41 5.81
C ASN A 103 1.12 6.45 7.02
N THR A 104 1.53 7.16 8.06
CA THR A 104 0.66 7.56 9.16
C THR A 104 0.48 9.05 9.08
N GLY A 105 -0.75 9.51 8.97
CA GLY A 105 -1.03 10.93 8.84
C GLY A 105 -2.50 11.28 8.97
N ASP A 106 -2.77 12.58 8.82
CA ASP A 106 -4.11 13.12 8.90
C ASP A 106 -4.92 12.77 7.66
N VAL A 107 -6.12 12.27 7.86
CA VAL A 107 -7.06 11.89 6.80
C VAL A 107 -8.45 12.43 7.09
N ILE A 108 -9.26 12.54 6.05
CA ILE A 108 -10.66 12.95 6.12
C ILE A 108 -11.51 11.73 5.80
N LYS A 109 -12.44 11.41 6.69
CA LYS A 109 -13.40 10.32 6.50
C LYS A 109 -14.64 10.86 5.80
N GLU A 110 -14.99 10.27 4.66
CA GLU A 110 -16.16 10.65 3.87
C GLU A 110 -16.80 9.43 3.22
N LYS A 111 -18.02 9.11 3.60
CA LYS A 111 -18.84 8.03 2.98
C LYS A 111 -18.11 6.70 2.85
N GLY A 112 -17.41 6.28 3.90
CA GLY A 112 -16.65 5.02 3.90
C GLY A 112 -15.31 5.08 3.19
N ASN A 113 -14.94 6.22 2.62
CA ASN A 113 -13.64 6.46 1.99
C ASN A 113 -12.77 7.31 2.91
N LEU A 114 -11.46 7.31 2.67
CA LEU A 114 -10.50 8.19 3.32
C LEU A 114 -9.82 9.04 2.26
N LEU A 115 -9.71 10.34 2.56
CA LEU A 115 -9.17 11.34 1.64
C LEU A 115 -8.11 12.18 2.38
N GLY A 116 -7.40 13.00 1.63
CA GLY A 116 -6.53 14.03 2.17
C GLY A 116 -5.04 13.70 2.08
N GLU A 117 -4.24 14.52 2.76
CA GLU A 117 -2.78 14.49 2.67
C GLU A 117 -2.18 13.14 3.09
N GLY A 118 -2.70 12.54 4.17
CA GLY A 118 -2.20 11.25 4.65
C GLY A 118 -2.34 10.15 3.61
N VAL A 119 -3.45 10.12 2.88
CA VAL A 119 -3.69 9.18 1.77
C VAL A 119 -2.78 9.51 0.58
N ASN A 120 -2.66 10.78 0.24
CA ASN A 120 -1.84 11.23 -0.89
C ASN A 120 -0.36 10.88 -0.69
N ILE A 121 0.16 11.05 0.52
CA ILE A 121 1.55 10.70 0.85
C ILE A 121 1.76 9.18 0.73
N ALA A 122 0.82 8.36 1.20
CA ALA A 122 0.91 6.90 1.04
C ALA A 122 1.01 6.51 -0.45
N ALA A 123 0.21 7.12 -1.31
CA ALA A 123 0.27 6.89 -2.75
C ALA A 123 1.61 7.34 -3.37
N ARG A 124 2.19 8.45 -2.89
CA ARG A 124 3.51 8.91 -3.33
C ARG A 124 4.62 7.96 -2.91
N LEU A 125 4.56 7.47 -1.67
CA LEU A 125 5.52 6.48 -1.16
C LEU A 125 5.47 5.20 -1.98
N GLU A 126 4.28 4.74 -2.32
CA GLU A 126 4.08 3.56 -3.17
C GLU A 126 4.76 3.78 -4.53
N ALA A 127 4.58 4.96 -5.14
CA ALA A 127 5.21 5.31 -6.42
C ALA A 127 6.75 5.34 -6.35
N LEU A 128 7.33 5.63 -5.18
CA LEU A 128 8.78 5.63 -4.96
C LEU A 128 9.35 4.24 -4.67
N ALA A 129 8.51 3.28 -4.31
CA ALA A 129 8.96 1.94 -3.98
C ALA A 129 9.51 1.23 -5.22
N LEU A 130 10.50 0.39 -5.02
CA LEU A 130 11.00 -0.52 -6.05
C LEU A 130 9.96 -1.62 -6.29
N ALA A 131 9.98 -2.21 -7.47
CA ALA A 131 9.16 -3.40 -7.76
C ALA A 131 9.44 -4.49 -6.72
N GLY A 132 8.38 -5.01 -6.09
CA GLY A 132 8.50 -5.96 -4.99
C GLY A 132 8.92 -5.33 -3.66
N GLY A 133 9.01 -4.01 -3.58
CA GLY A 133 9.47 -3.29 -2.40
C GLY A 133 8.37 -2.59 -1.61
N ILE A 134 8.78 -2.00 -0.50
CA ILE A 134 7.91 -1.28 0.44
C ILE A 134 8.62 0.02 0.80
N SER A 135 7.90 1.14 0.70
CA SER A 135 8.39 2.44 1.12
C SER A 135 7.50 2.97 2.24
N VAL A 136 8.10 3.46 3.31
CA VAL A 136 7.35 3.98 4.46
C VAL A 136 7.75 5.42 4.75
N SER A 137 6.83 6.18 5.35
CA SER A 137 7.12 7.53 5.83
C SER A 137 7.97 7.49 7.11
N LYS A 138 8.60 8.61 7.43
CA LYS A 138 9.34 8.75 8.69
C LYS A 138 8.44 8.49 9.90
N SER A 139 7.19 8.94 9.87
CA SER A 139 6.24 8.69 10.96
C SER A 139 6.00 7.19 11.17
N VAL A 140 5.84 6.42 10.10
CA VAL A 140 5.72 4.95 10.19
C VAL A 140 7.02 4.35 10.73
N PHE A 141 8.16 4.75 10.17
CA PHE A 141 9.46 4.27 10.63
C PHE A 141 9.67 4.50 12.13
N ASP A 142 9.34 5.71 12.62
CA ASP A 142 9.49 6.04 14.04
C ASP A 142 8.60 5.16 14.94
N TYR A 143 7.42 4.78 14.47
CA TYR A 143 6.53 3.88 15.21
C TYR A 143 7.00 2.42 15.21
N VAL A 144 7.64 1.97 14.14
CA VAL A 144 7.96 0.53 13.96
C VAL A 144 9.40 0.17 14.30
N LYS A 145 10.31 1.13 14.32
CA LYS A 145 11.70 0.89 14.66
C LYS A 145 11.82 0.23 16.03
N GLY A 146 12.61 -0.82 16.10
CA GLY A 146 12.77 -1.59 17.33
C GLY A 146 11.62 -2.52 17.69
N LYS A 147 10.55 -2.53 16.90
CA LYS A 147 9.36 -3.37 17.09
C LYS A 147 9.21 -4.42 16.00
N THR A 148 10.01 -4.34 14.96
CA THR A 148 10.05 -5.31 13.87
C THR A 148 11.49 -5.78 13.65
N LYS A 149 11.65 -6.95 13.02
CA LYS A 149 12.96 -7.50 12.65
C LYS A 149 13.46 -6.95 11.31
N HIS A 150 12.63 -6.17 10.62
CA HIS A 150 12.95 -5.67 9.29
C HIS A 150 13.90 -4.47 9.37
N GLN A 151 14.79 -4.38 8.40
CA GLN A 151 15.72 -3.27 8.27
C GLN A 151 15.21 -2.27 7.23
N PHE A 152 15.48 -1.00 7.47
CA PHE A 152 15.06 0.09 6.60
C PHE A 152 16.29 0.88 6.11
N ASN A 153 16.24 1.33 4.87
CA ASN A 153 17.22 2.25 4.28
C ASN A 153 16.62 3.66 4.27
N ASP A 154 17.36 4.62 4.79
CA ASP A 154 16.94 6.02 4.76
C ASP A 154 17.08 6.58 3.33
N LEU A 155 15.99 7.02 2.73
CA LEU A 155 15.95 7.60 1.39
C LEU A 155 16.06 9.14 1.40
N GLY A 156 16.14 9.74 2.59
CA GLY A 156 16.20 11.19 2.73
C GLY A 156 14.86 11.88 2.47
N ILE A 157 14.90 13.20 2.35
CA ILE A 157 13.72 14.02 2.09
C ILE A 157 13.37 13.93 0.62
N GLN A 158 12.13 13.57 0.32
CA GLN A 158 11.61 13.44 -1.04
C GLN A 158 10.61 14.55 -1.34
N LYS A 159 10.69 15.10 -2.55
CA LYS A 159 9.70 16.04 -3.08
C LYS A 159 9.02 15.39 -4.27
N VAL A 160 7.72 15.18 -4.16
CA VAL A 160 6.90 14.67 -5.26
C VAL A 160 5.70 15.58 -5.41
N LYS A 161 5.58 16.24 -6.55
CA LYS A 161 4.60 17.29 -6.82
C LYS A 161 4.76 18.42 -5.79
N GLN A 162 3.74 18.68 -4.96
CA GLN A 162 3.78 19.73 -3.95
C GLN A 162 4.01 19.18 -2.54
N ASN A 163 4.30 17.88 -2.41
CA ASN A 163 4.53 17.23 -1.14
C ASN A 163 6.02 17.02 -0.90
N GLU A 164 6.45 17.32 0.31
CA GLU A 164 7.79 17.01 0.81
C GLU A 164 7.64 16.05 1.98
N PHE A 165 8.36 14.94 1.96
CA PHE A 165 8.30 13.95 3.03
C PHE A 165 9.60 13.14 3.09
N HIS A 166 9.91 12.64 4.27
CA HIS A 166 11.05 11.76 4.51
C HIS A 166 10.61 10.30 4.30
N ALA A 167 11.29 9.58 3.43
CA ALA A 167 10.95 8.20 3.06
C ALA A 167 12.03 7.21 3.50
N PHE A 168 11.59 6.00 3.75
CA PHE A 168 12.42 4.86 4.12
C PHE A 168 12.03 3.63 3.30
#